data_0b3233a0e215c6ad455c7a0dfae50cf4
#
_entry.id   0b3233a0e215c6ad455c7a0dfae50cf4
#
_cell.length_a   1.000
_cell.length_b   1.000
_cell.length_c   1.000
_cell.angle_alpha   90.00
_cell.angle_beta   90.00
_cell.angle_gamma   90.00
#
_symmetry.space_group_name_H-M   'P 1'
#
loop_
_entity.id
_entity.type
_entity.pdbx_description
1 polymer ?
#
loop_
_entity_poly.entity_id
_entity_poly.type
_entity_poly.pdbx_seq_one_letter_code
_entity_poly.pdbx_strand_id
1 'polypeptide(L)'
;TKDRDWLNKLQISANISYSRVKSKAIDANSQYGSPLGSALYLSPILTPTVSGAAAEAQSNLYGEKYMLYDGAGRMYTVPGSSYQEMNNPLAMLSLPGDLGWSHKFVANFSADLNIGYGVKYRISYGADLSFWGSDGYTPLYYLSGNNKATITNAHQSSNRGTVWQLENV
;
A
#
# COMPACT_ATOMS: atom_id res chain seq x y z
N THR A 1 -54.10 24.82 4.28
CA THR A 1 -53.28 23.56 4.25
C THR A 1 -54.23 22.40 4.35
N LYS A 2 -54.48 21.67 3.27
CA LYS A 2 -55.20 20.39 3.32
C LYS A 2 -54.32 19.43 4.11
N ASP A 3 -54.78 19.09 5.33
CA ASP A 3 -54.21 17.97 6.07
C ASP A 3 -54.25 16.73 5.20
N ARG A 4 -53.10 16.18 4.91
CA ARG A 4 -52.99 14.90 4.20
C ARG A 4 -53.02 13.79 5.24
N ASP A 5 -54.23 13.44 5.67
CA ASP A 5 -54.52 12.46 6.76
C ASP A 5 -53.94 11.05 6.48
N TRP A 6 -53.43 10.81 5.28
CA TRP A 6 -52.85 9.52 4.87
C TRP A 6 -51.36 9.39 5.19
N LEU A 7 -50.61 10.49 5.38
CA LEU A 7 -49.19 10.48 5.71
C LEU A 7 -48.97 11.03 7.13
N ASN A 8 -48.94 10.15 8.11
CA ASN A 8 -48.77 10.55 9.51
C ASN A 8 -47.32 10.91 9.85
N LYS A 9 -46.34 10.24 9.27
CA LYS A 9 -44.92 10.47 9.55
C LYS A 9 -44.04 9.99 8.40
N LEU A 10 -43.11 10.83 7.98
CA LEU A 10 -42.01 10.50 7.15
C LEU A 10 -40.68 10.68 7.94
N GLN A 11 -39.89 9.63 8.05
CA GLN A 11 -38.57 9.69 8.64
C GLN A 11 -37.54 9.29 7.60
N ILE A 12 -36.59 10.17 7.35
CA ILE A 12 -35.47 9.92 6.41
C ILE A 12 -34.18 9.81 7.24
N SER A 13 -33.40 8.78 6.97
CA SER A 13 -32.10 8.56 7.60
C SER A 13 -31.04 8.37 6.54
N ALA A 14 -29.88 8.96 6.76
CA ALA A 14 -28.71 8.82 5.90
C ALA A 14 -27.48 8.57 6.76
N ASN A 15 -26.67 7.59 6.36
CA ASN A 15 -25.38 7.32 6.96
C ASN A 15 -24.34 7.19 5.83
N ILE A 16 -23.28 7.99 5.90
CA ILE A 16 -22.21 8.01 4.93
C ILE A 16 -20.89 7.86 5.66
N SER A 17 -20.09 6.91 5.24
CA SER A 17 -18.75 6.66 5.74
C SER A 17 -17.73 6.69 4.61
N TYR A 18 -16.59 7.30 4.85
CA TYR A 18 -15.46 7.30 3.93
C TYR A 18 -14.21 6.86 4.66
N SER A 19 -13.46 5.95 4.04
CA SER A 19 -12.15 5.55 4.51
C SER A 19 -11.11 5.64 3.40
N ARG A 20 -9.90 6.01 3.78
CA ARG A 20 -8.73 6.02 2.91
C ARG A 20 -7.59 5.28 3.58
N VAL A 21 -6.99 4.34 2.85
CA VAL A 21 -5.80 3.61 3.32
C VAL A 21 -4.68 3.84 2.31
N LYS A 22 -3.47 4.03 2.82
CA LYS A 22 -2.22 3.96 2.07
C LYS A 22 -1.35 2.92 2.74
N SER A 23 -0.72 2.08 1.95
CA SER A 23 0.16 1.01 2.45
C SER A 23 1.44 0.97 1.63
N LYS A 24 2.54 0.61 2.28
CA LYS A 24 3.78 0.21 1.62
C LYS A 24 4.10 -1.20 2.12
N ALA A 25 4.07 -2.17 1.21
CA ALA A 25 4.42 -3.54 1.54
C ALA A 25 5.94 -3.67 1.63
N ILE A 26 6.41 -4.43 2.62
CA ILE A 26 7.80 -4.85 2.77
C ILE A 26 7.75 -6.37 2.86
N ASP A 27 8.60 -7.05 2.08
CA ASP A 27 8.71 -8.50 2.18
C ASP A 27 9.27 -8.86 3.56
N ALA A 28 8.45 -9.53 4.36
CA ALA A 28 8.81 -9.97 5.71
C ALA A 28 8.92 -11.51 5.83
N ASN A 29 8.55 -12.23 4.77
CA ASN A 29 8.38 -13.69 4.83
C ASN A 29 9.63 -14.47 4.41
N SER A 30 10.66 -13.81 3.90
CA SER A 30 11.92 -14.46 3.49
C SER A 30 12.97 -14.33 4.58
N GLN A 31 13.55 -15.44 4.97
CA GLN A 31 14.60 -15.49 6.00
C GLN A 31 15.85 -14.69 5.57
N TYR A 32 16.22 -14.76 4.30
CA TYR A 32 17.44 -14.14 3.76
C TYR A 32 17.16 -12.95 2.85
N GLY A 33 15.99 -12.92 2.22
CA GLY A 33 15.60 -11.89 1.26
C GLY A 33 14.82 -10.72 1.86
N SER A 34 14.37 -10.82 3.13
CA SER A 34 13.65 -9.73 3.80
C SER A 34 14.59 -8.81 4.56
N PRO A 35 14.23 -7.52 4.74
CA PRO A 35 15.05 -6.60 5.56
C PRO A 35 15.21 -7.08 7.00
N LEU A 36 14.16 -7.67 7.59
CA LEU A 36 14.20 -8.17 8.96
C LEU A 36 15.12 -9.40 9.09
N GLY A 37 14.97 -10.38 8.18
CA GLY A 37 15.84 -11.55 8.14
C GLY A 37 17.30 -11.16 7.94
N SER A 38 17.59 -10.30 6.98
CA SER A 38 18.94 -9.79 6.75
C SER A 38 19.50 -9.06 7.97
N ALA A 39 18.69 -8.27 8.67
CA ALA A 39 19.15 -7.55 9.87
C ALA A 39 19.53 -8.48 11.03
N LEU A 40 18.90 -9.66 11.12
CA LEU A 40 19.19 -10.63 12.16
C LEU A 40 20.42 -11.52 11.86
N TYR A 41 20.69 -11.78 10.59
CA TYR A 41 21.72 -12.73 10.17
C TYR A 41 23.00 -12.08 9.63
N LEU A 42 22.96 -10.81 9.21
CA LEU A 42 24.18 -10.12 8.80
C LEU A 42 25.13 -9.94 9.97
N SER A 43 26.44 -10.11 9.67
CA SER A 43 27.47 -9.86 10.67
C SER A 43 27.46 -8.41 11.14
N PRO A 44 27.50 -8.18 12.46
CA PRO A 44 27.56 -6.81 13.03
C PRO A 44 28.87 -6.05 12.67
N ILE A 45 29.87 -6.74 12.12
CA ILE A 45 31.12 -6.13 11.66
C ILE A 45 30.92 -5.41 10.33
N LEU A 46 29.89 -5.82 9.54
CA LEU A 46 29.59 -5.19 8.26
C LEU A 46 28.94 -3.81 8.50
N THR A 47 29.67 -2.76 8.14
CA THR A 47 29.15 -1.40 8.24
C THR A 47 27.98 -1.21 7.27
N PRO A 48 26.90 -0.53 7.67
CA PRO A 48 25.74 -0.31 6.78
C PRO A 48 26.05 0.54 5.55
N THR A 49 27.05 1.40 5.63
CA THR A 49 27.50 2.27 4.54
C THR A 49 29.02 2.23 4.39
N VAL A 50 29.48 2.48 3.18
CA VAL A 50 30.93 2.61 2.85
C VAL A 50 31.24 4.00 2.31
N SER A 51 32.49 4.40 2.41
CA SER A 51 33.00 5.69 1.90
C SER A 51 34.46 5.58 1.46
N GLY A 52 34.96 6.58 0.75
CA GLY A 52 36.33 6.63 0.27
C GLY A 52 36.71 5.45 -0.64
N ALA A 53 37.88 4.90 -0.47
CA ALA A 53 38.41 3.81 -1.31
C ALA A 53 37.50 2.55 -1.33
N ALA A 54 36.80 2.25 -0.23
CA ALA A 54 35.87 1.12 -0.17
C ALA A 54 34.64 1.36 -1.06
N ALA A 55 34.12 2.58 -1.12
CA ALA A 55 33.02 2.95 -2.00
C ALA A 55 33.46 2.90 -3.48
N GLU A 56 34.63 3.39 -3.81
CA GLU A 56 35.21 3.28 -5.17
C GLU A 56 35.38 1.83 -5.62
N ALA A 57 35.93 0.99 -4.76
CA ALA A 57 36.10 -0.44 -5.05
C ALA A 57 34.75 -1.12 -5.31
N GLN A 58 33.73 -0.81 -4.50
CA GLN A 58 32.37 -1.34 -4.65
C GLN A 58 31.72 -0.84 -5.95
N SER A 59 31.84 0.44 -6.28
CA SER A 59 31.38 1.03 -7.53
C SER A 59 31.99 0.39 -8.77
N ASN A 60 33.31 0.16 -8.73
CA ASN A 60 34.03 -0.46 -9.82
C ASN A 60 33.61 -1.93 -10.00
N LEU A 61 33.33 -2.65 -8.93
CA LEU A 61 32.97 -4.06 -8.95
C LEU A 61 31.53 -4.30 -9.45
N TYR A 62 30.57 -3.49 -9.00
CA TYR A 62 29.16 -3.72 -9.25
C TYR A 62 28.53 -2.72 -10.21
N GLY A 63 29.23 -1.65 -10.54
CA GLY A 63 28.80 -0.55 -11.41
C GLY A 63 28.11 0.59 -10.64
N GLU A 64 28.67 1.78 -10.76
CA GLU A 64 28.24 2.98 -10.05
C GLU A 64 26.75 3.28 -10.18
N LYS A 65 26.20 3.12 -11.38
CA LYS A 65 24.78 3.38 -11.68
C LYS A 65 23.77 2.50 -10.93
N TYR A 66 24.26 1.42 -10.31
CA TYR A 66 23.43 0.49 -9.53
C TYR A 66 23.57 0.69 -8.02
N MET A 67 24.45 1.60 -7.60
CA MET A 67 24.67 1.85 -6.19
C MET A 67 23.55 2.68 -5.58
N LEU A 68 23.16 2.31 -4.38
CA LEU A 68 22.17 3.01 -3.59
C LEU A 68 22.87 3.87 -2.53
N TYR A 69 22.28 5.02 -2.25
CA TYR A 69 22.83 5.99 -1.31
C TYR A 69 21.81 6.34 -0.24
N ASP A 70 22.28 6.65 0.95
CA ASP A 70 21.45 7.17 2.02
C ASP A 70 21.14 8.68 1.84
N GLY A 71 20.29 9.23 2.73
CA GLY A 71 19.95 10.65 2.68
C GLY A 71 21.12 11.63 2.92
N ALA A 72 22.27 11.14 3.39
CA ALA A 72 23.49 11.90 3.57
C ALA A 72 24.50 11.72 2.42
N GLY A 73 24.12 10.98 1.36
CA GLY A 73 24.96 10.70 0.20
C GLY A 73 26.01 9.61 0.43
N ARG A 74 25.92 8.81 1.50
CA ARG A 74 26.81 7.69 1.74
C ARG A 74 26.32 6.46 1.01
N MET A 75 27.20 5.73 0.35
CA MET A 75 26.87 4.51 -0.39
C MET A 75 26.52 3.38 0.58
N TYR A 76 25.41 2.69 0.36
CA TYR A 76 25.10 1.48 1.12
C TYR A 76 26.07 0.35 0.79
N THR A 77 26.49 -0.37 1.82
CA THR A 77 27.37 -1.53 1.66
C THR A 77 26.62 -2.67 0.94
N VAL A 78 27.26 -3.25 -0.06
CA VAL A 78 26.86 -4.52 -0.66
C VAL A 78 27.60 -5.64 0.08
N PRO A 79 26.89 -6.57 0.77
CA PRO A 79 27.54 -7.59 1.62
C PRO A 79 28.51 -8.51 0.88
N GLY A 80 28.30 -8.71 -0.42
CA GLY A 80 29.13 -9.57 -1.25
C GLY A 80 28.78 -11.05 -1.16
N SER A 81 29.48 -11.86 -1.96
CA SER A 81 29.16 -13.29 -2.13
C SER A 81 29.34 -14.15 -0.88
N SER A 82 30.17 -13.72 0.06
CA SER A 82 30.37 -14.42 1.34
C SER A 82 29.12 -14.44 2.24
N TYR A 83 28.20 -13.52 2.00
CA TYR A 83 26.93 -13.43 2.72
C TYR A 83 25.75 -14.02 1.94
N GLN A 84 26.03 -14.69 0.84
CA GLN A 84 25.06 -15.36 -0.04
C GLN A 84 23.94 -14.42 -0.51
N GLU A 85 22.70 -14.69 -0.11
CA GLU A 85 21.51 -13.91 -0.50
C GLU A 85 21.16 -12.77 0.46
N MET A 86 21.88 -12.65 1.57
CA MET A 86 21.63 -11.59 2.53
C MET A 86 21.98 -10.24 1.94
N ASN A 87 21.07 -9.30 2.10
CA ASN A 87 21.21 -7.96 1.56
C ASN A 87 21.32 -6.95 2.69
N ASN A 88 21.86 -5.77 2.40
CA ASN A 88 21.85 -4.67 3.35
C ASN A 88 20.40 -4.23 3.64
N PRO A 89 19.89 -4.40 4.88
CA PRO A 89 18.49 -4.12 5.20
C PRO A 89 18.12 -2.64 5.01
N LEU A 90 19.06 -1.72 5.25
CA LEU A 90 18.81 -0.28 5.05
C LEU A 90 18.72 0.07 3.56
N ALA A 91 19.56 -0.55 2.73
CA ALA A 91 19.47 -0.39 1.28
C ALA A 91 18.15 -0.94 0.73
N MET A 92 17.67 -2.09 1.24
CA MET A 92 16.37 -2.65 0.87
C MET A 92 15.22 -1.71 1.24
N LEU A 93 15.26 -1.12 2.43
CA LEU A 93 14.23 -0.19 2.91
C LEU A 93 14.25 1.16 2.16
N SER A 94 15.38 1.54 1.56
CA SER A 94 15.51 2.75 0.75
C SER A 94 14.85 2.66 -0.62
N LEU A 95 14.60 1.44 -1.11
CA LEU A 95 13.90 1.24 -2.38
C LEU A 95 12.46 1.73 -2.29
N PRO A 96 11.92 2.38 -3.33
CA PRO A 96 10.57 2.91 -3.33
C PRO A 96 9.51 1.84 -3.03
N GLY A 97 9.61 0.69 -3.70
CA GLY A 97 8.65 -0.40 -3.61
C GLY A 97 7.27 -0.02 -4.14
N ASP A 98 6.29 -0.87 -3.86
CA ASP A 98 4.91 -0.66 -4.27
C ASP A 98 4.12 0.07 -3.19
N LEU A 99 3.48 1.16 -3.60
CA LEU A 99 2.60 1.95 -2.77
C LEU A 99 1.16 1.59 -3.09
N GLY A 100 0.52 0.87 -2.17
CA GLY A 100 -0.91 0.57 -2.25
C GLY A 100 -1.76 1.72 -1.75
N TRP A 101 -2.91 1.92 -2.39
CA TRP A 101 -3.91 2.87 -1.96
C TRP A 101 -5.32 2.30 -2.09
N SER A 102 -6.20 2.69 -1.20
CA SER A 102 -7.62 2.39 -1.32
C SER A 102 -8.50 3.52 -0.78
N HIS A 103 -9.64 3.69 -1.41
CA HIS A 103 -10.72 4.59 -1.00
C HIS A 103 -12.00 3.78 -0.95
N LYS A 104 -12.71 3.87 0.15
CA LYS A 104 -13.98 3.18 0.32
C LYS A 104 -15.05 4.16 0.79
N PHE A 105 -16.16 4.20 0.07
CA PHE A 105 -17.36 4.94 0.42
C PHE A 105 -18.48 3.95 0.71
N VAL A 106 -19.08 4.07 1.88
CA VAL A 106 -20.27 3.30 2.25
C VAL A 106 -21.36 4.28 2.57
N ALA A 107 -22.46 4.16 1.86
CA ALA A 107 -23.64 5.01 2.07
C ALA A 107 -24.88 4.15 2.28
N ASN A 108 -25.68 4.50 3.27
CA ASN A 108 -26.97 3.89 3.53
C ASN A 108 -28.01 5.00 3.67
N PHE A 109 -29.06 4.89 2.91
CA PHE A 109 -30.23 5.78 2.95
C PHE A 109 -31.46 4.95 3.27
N SER A 110 -32.31 5.45 4.15
CA SER A 110 -33.60 4.83 4.41
C SER A 110 -34.71 5.88 4.57
N ALA A 111 -35.88 5.52 4.11
CA ALA A 111 -37.11 6.30 4.31
C ALA A 111 -38.18 5.40 4.90
N ASP A 112 -38.67 5.79 6.06
CA ASP A 112 -39.79 5.17 6.77
C ASP A 112 -41.04 6.04 6.58
N LEU A 113 -42.05 5.46 5.94
CA LEU A 113 -43.36 6.08 5.71
C LEU A 113 -44.41 5.42 6.63
N ASN A 114 -45.07 6.21 7.42
CA ASN A 114 -46.23 5.77 8.18
C ASN A 114 -47.48 6.26 7.45
N ILE A 115 -48.15 5.34 6.76
CA ILE A 115 -49.31 5.60 5.89
C ILE A 115 -50.57 5.28 6.69
N GLY A 116 -51.00 5.97 7.70
CA GLY A 116 -52.24 5.73 8.41
C GLY A 116 -52.75 4.27 8.49
N TYR A 117 -53.75 4.00 9.24
CA TYR A 117 -54.39 2.66 9.39
C TYR A 117 -53.43 1.54 9.83
N GLY A 118 -52.27 1.88 10.45
CA GLY A 118 -51.27 0.91 10.90
C GLY A 118 -50.33 0.40 9.82
N VAL A 119 -50.41 0.90 8.59
CA VAL A 119 -49.52 0.53 7.51
C VAL A 119 -48.18 1.33 7.60
N LYS A 120 -47.08 0.61 7.64
CA LYS A 120 -45.73 1.20 7.59
C LYS A 120 -45.04 0.67 6.34
N TYR A 121 -44.34 1.55 5.64
CA TYR A 121 -43.51 1.18 4.50
C TYR A 121 -42.12 1.71 4.72
N ARG A 122 -41.12 0.84 4.55
CA ARG A 122 -39.71 1.20 4.60
C ARG A 122 -39.07 0.88 3.27
N ILE A 123 -38.30 1.83 2.75
CA ILE A 123 -37.37 1.63 1.66
C ILE A 123 -35.95 1.94 2.16
N SER A 124 -35.00 1.07 1.89
CA SER A 124 -33.60 1.30 2.20
C SER A 124 -32.72 1.02 1.00
N TYR A 125 -31.76 1.90 0.78
CA TYR A 125 -30.76 1.79 -0.26
C TYR A 125 -29.36 1.85 0.35
N GLY A 126 -28.58 0.80 0.13
CA GLY A 126 -27.18 0.71 0.52
C GLY A 126 -26.28 0.70 -0.72
N ALA A 127 -25.16 1.43 -0.65
CA ALA A 127 -24.13 1.42 -1.67
C ALA A 127 -22.74 1.34 -1.04
N ASP A 128 -21.88 0.48 -1.58
CA ASP A 128 -20.46 0.36 -1.26
C ASP A 128 -19.67 0.62 -2.55
N LEU A 129 -18.91 1.70 -2.56
CA LEU A 129 -18.05 2.08 -3.68
C LEU A 129 -16.61 1.99 -3.23
N SER A 130 -15.85 1.09 -3.81
CA SER A 130 -14.46 0.84 -3.48
C SER A 130 -13.57 1.11 -4.68
N PHE A 131 -12.51 1.87 -4.47
CA PHE A 131 -11.47 2.15 -5.44
C PHE A 131 -10.14 1.78 -4.81
N TRP A 132 -9.34 0.97 -5.49
CA TRP A 132 -8.03 0.57 -4.96
C TRP A 132 -7.03 0.34 -6.08
N GLY A 133 -5.77 0.45 -5.75
CA GLY A 133 -4.70 0.25 -6.71
C GLY A 133 -3.33 0.25 -6.06
N SER A 134 -2.33 0.19 -6.90
CA SER A 134 -0.93 0.33 -6.52
C SER A 134 -0.15 1.09 -7.57
N ASP A 135 0.80 1.88 -7.10
CA ASP A 135 1.78 2.57 -7.93
C ASP A 135 3.16 2.03 -7.52
N GLY A 136 3.91 1.47 -8.46
CA GLY A 136 5.23 0.91 -8.20
C GLY A 136 6.28 1.48 -9.13
N TYR A 137 7.50 1.67 -8.59
CA TYR A 137 8.67 2.07 -9.32
C TYR A 137 9.89 1.30 -8.82
N THR A 138 10.57 0.61 -9.72
CA THR A 138 11.81 -0.10 -9.46
C THR A 138 12.95 0.65 -10.15
N PRO A 139 13.84 1.35 -9.41
CA PRO A 139 15.04 1.95 -9.98
C PRO A 139 16.07 0.90 -10.36
N LEU A 140 17.16 1.31 -11.00
CA LEU A 140 18.35 0.47 -11.11
C LEU A 140 18.93 0.28 -9.71
N TYR A 141 19.29 -0.96 -9.36
CA TYR A 141 19.99 -1.24 -8.10
C TYR A 141 20.75 -2.56 -8.14
N TYR A 142 21.71 -2.70 -7.24
CA TYR A 142 22.40 -3.94 -6.97
C TYR A 142 22.51 -4.14 -5.45
N LEU A 143 21.88 -5.16 -4.93
CA LEU A 143 21.96 -5.57 -3.52
C LEU A 143 22.75 -6.85 -3.36
N SER A 144 22.58 -7.80 -4.29
CA SER A 144 23.33 -9.06 -4.38
C SER A 144 23.23 -9.63 -5.80
N GLY A 145 23.93 -10.73 -6.07
CA GLY A 145 23.86 -11.43 -7.36
C GLY A 145 22.44 -11.82 -7.77
N ASN A 146 21.62 -12.20 -6.80
CA ASN A 146 20.24 -12.64 -7.00
C ASN A 146 19.20 -11.51 -6.80
N ASN A 147 19.59 -10.40 -6.20
CA ASN A 147 18.71 -9.26 -5.95
C ASN A 147 19.28 -7.97 -6.56
N LYS A 148 18.93 -7.73 -7.81
CA LYS A 148 19.36 -6.58 -8.59
C LYS A 148 18.33 -6.23 -9.65
N ALA A 149 18.25 -4.97 -10.04
CA ALA A 149 17.49 -4.50 -11.19
C ALA A 149 18.42 -3.79 -12.18
N THR A 150 18.52 -4.35 -13.37
CA THR A 150 19.35 -3.79 -14.46
C THR A 150 18.54 -2.92 -15.42
N ILE A 151 17.21 -2.91 -15.27
CA ILE A 151 16.26 -2.14 -16.05
C ILE A 151 15.31 -1.48 -15.06
N THR A 152 15.01 -0.20 -15.27
CA THR A 152 13.97 0.49 -14.51
C THR A 152 12.60 0.00 -14.94
N ASN A 153 11.71 -0.17 -13.98
CA ASN A 153 10.32 -0.54 -14.22
C ASN A 153 9.37 0.38 -13.44
N ALA A 154 8.27 0.76 -14.06
CA ALA A 154 7.19 1.46 -13.40
C ALA A 154 5.87 0.79 -13.78
N HIS A 155 4.99 0.64 -12.80
CA HIS A 155 3.67 0.09 -13.04
C HIS A 155 2.63 0.83 -12.21
N GLN A 156 1.42 0.85 -12.73
CA GLN A 156 0.26 1.39 -12.04
C GLN A 156 -0.92 0.46 -12.22
N SER A 157 -1.62 0.20 -11.15
CA SER A 157 -2.89 -0.52 -11.18
C SER A 157 -4.00 0.32 -10.57
N SER A 158 -5.19 0.23 -11.15
CA SER A 158 -6.38 0.89 -10.63
C SER A 158 -7.59 -0.02 -10.83
N ASN A 159 -8.32 -0.24 -9.77
CA ASN A 159 -9.47 -1.11 -9.71
C ASN A 159 -10.64 -0.39 -9.06
N ARG A 160 -11.84 -0.81 -9.37
CA ARG A 160 -13.06 -0.34 -8.74
C ARG A 160 -14.00 -1.50 -8.46
N GLY A 161 -14.70 -1.41 -7.34
CA GLY A 161 -15.79 -2.32 -6.98
C GLY A 161 -17.02 -1.51 -6.61
N THR A 162 -18.18 -2.00 -7.00
CA THR A 162 -19.46 -1.40 -6.63
C THR A 162 -20.39 -2.50 -6.19
N VAL A 163 -20.96 -2.36 -5.00
CA VAL A 163 -22.02 -3.20 -4.49
C VAL A 163 -23.17 -2.28 -4.09
N TRP A 164 -24.37 -2.65 -4.43
CA TRP A 164 -25.56 -1.91 -4.01
C TRP A 164 -26.68 -2.88 -3.60
N GLN A 165 -27.53 -2.43 -2.74
CA GLN A 165 -28.65 -3.18 -2.21
C GLN A 165 -29.86 -2.27 -2.10
N LEU A 166 -31.02 -2.76 -2.50
CA LEU A 166 -32.29 -2.09 -2.33
C LEU A 166 -33.25 -3.04 -1.59
N GLU A 167 -33.80 -2.58 -0.52
CA GLU A 167 -34.77 -3.33 0.30
C GLU A 167 -36.07 -2.55 0.43
N ASN A 168 -37.16 -3.28 0.41
CA ASN A 168 -38.50 -2.77 0.63
C ASN A 168 -39.21 -3.66 1.66
N VAL A 169 -39.83 -3.05 2.66
CA VAL A 169 -40.56 -3.75 3.70
C VAL A 169 -41.86 -3.00 4.02
#